data_953bde57e221bd9e381e8fc30e5431cf
#
_entry.id   953bde57e221bd9e381e8fc30e5431cf
#
_cell.length_a   1.000
_cell.length_b   1.000
_cell.length_c   1.000
_cell.angle_alpha   90.00
_cell.angle_beta   90.00
_cell.angle_gamma   90.00
#
_symmetry.space_group_name_H-M   'P 1'
#
loop_
_entity.id
_entity.type
_entity.pdbx_description
1 polymer ?
#
loop_
_entity_poly.entity_id
_entity_poly.type
_entity_poly.pdbx_seq_one_letter_code
_entity_poly.pdbx_strand_id
1 'polypeptide(L)'
;MYENLYSLIQQCGTIGVTSHFRPDGDAIGSTLGLGLALQAMGKKVYMWNEDGVPARYAFLEGAEQIVPVPEEIPADLEMLICVDTGDWKRLGDRTQKLFADFPQIVNIDHHGTNTRYGHVHVIEPETAACAYVLFNVLKSWGVQLSKAVADALYVGISTDTGSFQYGSTTPEVMHAAGELLAAGVDVADVNRRVYQEIPYSSLLMQREVLNHMVVECEGMLAHYSMPAGRKAELGVGLEDTKDLVDVVRVLQGVRVAVIFEDLEDGRIRMSLRSKDPSVSVAAIAAQFGGGGHAMASGIRMAGQLEDCRERVLNAIRKELSHE
;
A
#
# COMPACT_ATOMS: atom_id res chain seq x y z
N MET A 1 -8.74 3.91 23.20
CA MET A 1 -7.55 4.11 22.35
C MET A 1 -7.66 5.42 21.55
N TYR A 2 -8.71 5.65 20.81
CA TYR A 2 -8.92 6.87 20.01
C TYR A 2 -8.98 8.16 20.84
N GLU A 3 -9.60 8.13 22.02
CA GLU A 3 -9.66 9.28 22.95
C GLU A 3 -8.27 9.73 23.45
N ASN A 4 -7.37 8.75 23.72
CA ASN A 4 -6.00 9.06 24.13
C ASN A 4 -5.23 9.74 23.00
N LEU A 5 -5.37 9.23 21.76
CA LEU A 5 -4.78 9.85 20.58
C LEU A 5 -5.34 11.26 20.36
N TYR A 6 -6.66 11.45 20.50
CA TYR A 6 -7.29 12.76 20.41
C TYR A 6 -6.69 13.76 21.40
N SER A 7 -6.55 13.33 22.66
CA SER A 7 -5.99 14.17 23.73
C SER A 7 -4.54 14.60 23.45
N LEU A 8 -3.72 13.70 22.87
CA LEU A 8 -2.36 14.02 22.45
C LEU A 8 -2.34 15.02 21.28
N ILE A 9 -3.16 14.79 20.27
CA ILE A 9 -3.29 15.69 19.11
C ILE A 9 -3.75 17.10 19.54
N GLN A 10 -4.67 17.19 20.53
CA GLN A 10 -5.11 18.50 21.01
C GLN A 10 -3.97 19.32 21.63
N GLN A 11 -2.96 18.67 22.22
CA GLN A 11 -1.81 19.32 22.86
C GLN A 11 -0.75 19.79 21.84
N CYS A 12 -0.77 19.29 20.60
CA CYS A 12 0.18 19.63 19.55
C CYS A 12 -0.38 20.72 18.61
N GLY A 13 0.42 21.72 18.30
CA GLY A 13 0.10 22.73 17.29
C GLY A 13 0.54 22.34 15.88
N THR A 14 1.66 21.63 15.77
CA THR A 14 2.27 21.25 14.49
C THR A 14 2.51 19.74 14.41
N ILE A 15 1.97 19.11 13.38
CA ILE A 15 1.97 17.65 13.20
C ILE A 15 2.51 17.29 11.82
N GLY A 16 3.42 16.31 11.75
CA GLY A 16 3.84 15.67 10.52
C GLY A 16 3.03 14.39 10.28
N VAL A 17 2.65 14.13 9.05
CA VAL A 17 2.01 12.88 8.62
C VAL A 17 2.82 12.26 7.50
N THR A 18 3.15 10.98 7.60
CA THR A 18 3.91 10.24 6.59
C THR A 18 3.42 8.80 6.48
N SER A 19 3.70 8.16 5.36
CA SER A 19 3.36 6.76 5.10
C SER A 19 4.54 5.99 4.50
N HIS A 20 4.33 4.73 4.14
CA HIS A 20 5.41 3.90 3.59
C HIS A 20 5.93 4.38 2.23
N PHE A 21 7.23 4.09 1.93
CA PHE A 21 7.80 4.32 0.60
C PHE A 21 7.11 3.43 -0.46
N ARG A 22 7.12 3.87 -1.72
CA ARG A 22 6.31 3.30 -2.81
C ARG A 22 4.83 3.24 -2.42
N PRO A 23 4.25 4.39 -2.13
CA PRO A 23 2.92 4.45 -1.59
C PRO A 23 1.90 3.91 -2.59
N ASP A 24 0.90 3.24 -2.06
CA ASP A 24 -0.31 2.84 -2.76
C ASP A 24 -1.46 3.79 -2.46
N GLY A 25 -2.69 3.37 -2.76
CA GLY A 25 -3.86 4.22 -2.54
C GLY A 25 -4.21 4.38 -1.07
N ASP A 26 -3.94 3.35 -0.24
CA ASP A 26 -4.20 3.46 1.19
C ASP A 26 -3.18 4.38 1.88
N ALA A 27 -1.90 4.25 1.55
CA ALA A 27 -0.86 5.13 2.05
C ALA A 27 -1.12 6.61 1.73
N ILE A 28 -1.46 6.93 0.47
CA ILE A 28 -1.78 8.31 0.04
C ILE A 28 -3.11 8.77 0.62
N GLY A 29 -4.15 7.94 0.54
CA GLY A 29 -5.49 8.25 1.07
C GLY A 29 -5.47 8.50 2.58
N SER A 30 -4.72 7.69 3.32
CA SER A 30 -4.52 7.83 4.76
C SER A 30 -3.73 9.08 5.12
N THR A 31 -2.62 9.35 4.42
CA THR A 31 -1.80 10.55 4.66
C THR A 31 -2.61 11.82 4.39
N LEU A 32 -3.28 11.88 3.25
CA LEU A 32 -4.05 13.05 2.83
C LEU A 32 -5.31 13.22 3.68
N GLY A 33 -6.08 12.15 3.89
CA GLY A 33 -7.32 12.18 4.67
C GLY A 33 -7.09 12.65 6.10
N LEU A 34 -6.08 12.10 6.78
CA LEU A 34 -5.71 12.54 8.13
C LEU A 34 -5.17 13.97 8.11
N GLY A 35 -4.26 14.29 7.18
CA GLY A 35 -3.65 15.61 7.10
C GLY A 35 -4.68 16.73 6.92
N LEU A 36 -5.60 16.58 5.98
CA LEU A 36 -6.67 17.56 5.73
C LEU A 36 -7.63 17.67 6.92
N ALA A 37 -7.97 16.55 7.58
CA ALA A 37 -8.80 16.56 8.75
C ALA A 37 -8.14 17.32 9.93
N LEU A 38 -6.85 17.10 10.15
CA LEU A 38 -6.09 17.82 11.19
C LEU A 38 -5.98 19.33 10.86
N GLN A 39 -5.82 19.71 9.60
CA GLN A 39 -5.87 21.11 9.18
C GLN A 39 -7.22 21.74 9.47
N ALA A 40 -8.33 21.03 9.18
CA ALA A 40 -9.68 21.49 9.53
C ALA A 40 -9.89 21.63 11.05
N MET A 41 -9.16 20.88 11.86
CA MET A 41 -9.12 21.03 13.32
C MET A 41 -8.22 22.17 13.80
N GLY A 42 -7.64 22.96 12.88
CA GLY A 42 -6.80 24.12 13.19
C GLY A 42 -5.33 23.78 13.46
N LYS A 43 -4.87 22.58 13.11
CA LYS A 43 -3.46 22.19 13.26
C LYS A 43 -2.64 22.65 12.06
N LYS A 44 -1.38 22.99 12.29
CA LYS A 44 -0.39 23.11 11.21
C LYS A 44 0.07 21.69 10.85
N VAL A 45 -0.05 21.31 9.57
CA VAL A 45 0.25 19.94 9.15
C VAL A 45 1.28 19.95 8.02
N TYR A 46 2.30 19.13 8.20
CA TYR A 46 3.23 18.74 7.15
C TYR A 46 2.86 17.34 6.68
N MET A 47 2.71 17.13 5.38
CA MET A 47 2.46 15.83 4.79
C MET A 47 3.65 15.44 3.92
N TRP A 48 4.23 14.25 4.19
CA TRP A 48 5.42 13.76 3.51
C TRP A 48 5.26 12.35 2.99
N ASN A 49 5.98 12.05 1.92
CA ASN A 49 6.22 10.68 1.50
C ASN A 49 7.63 10.59 0.86
N GLU A 50 8.33 9.47 1.06
CA GLU A 50 9.70 9.27 0.54
C GLU A 50 9.78 9.38 -0.98
N ASP A 51 8.79 8.82 -1.70
CA ASP A 51 8.73 8.78 -3.16
C ASP A 51 7.71 9.77 -3.77
N GLY A 52 6.99 10.52 -2.92
CA GLY A 52 5.93 11.44 -3.36
C GLY A 52 4.63 10.74 -3.72
N VAL A 53 3.75 11.47 -4.43
CA VAL A 53 2.42 10.98 -4.82
C VAL A 53 2.47 10.34 -6.21
N PRO A 54 2.09 9.06 -6.36
CA PRO A 54 1.93 8.45 -7.68
C PRO A 54 0.92 9.20 -8.55
N ALA A 55 1.20 9.31 -9.86
CA ALA A 55 0.39 10.08 -10.80
C ALA A 55 -1.10 9.70 -10.77
N ARG A 56 -1.43 8.42 -10.53
CA ARG A 56 -2.81 7.92 -10.44
C ARG A 56 -3.61 8.51 -9.28
N TYR A 57 -2.96 9.07 -8.24
CA TYR A 57 -3.60 9.67 -7.07
C TYR A 57 -3.46 11.19 -7.03
N ALA A 58 -2.74 11.79 -7.99
CA ALA A 58 -2.50 13.23 -8.04
C ALA A 58 -3.78 14.07 -8.28
N PHE A 59 -4.89 13.42 -8.62
CA PHE A 59 -6.18 14.08 -8.78
C PHE A 59 -6.89 14.39 -7.46
N LEU A 60 -6.47 13.77 -6.36
CA LEU A 60 -7.06 14.04 -5.06
C LEU A 60 -6.77 15.49 -4.64
N GLU A 61 -7.80 16.19 -4.20
CA GLU A 61 -7.68 17.57 -3.73
C GLU A 61 -6.74 17.65 -2.54
N GLY A 62 -5.68 18.45 -2.64
CA GLY A 62 -4.64 18.60 -1.63
C GLY A 62 -3.48 17.61 -1.78
N ALA A 63 -3.47 16.72 -2.78
CA ALA A 63 -2.38 15.77 -3.01
C ALA A 63 -1.02 16.46 -3.22
N GLU A 64 -1.02 17.69 -3.75
CA GLU A 64 0.17 18.52 -3.93
C GLU A 64 0.81 18.96 -2.61
N GLN A 65 0.12 18.83 -1.49
CA GLN A 65 0.64 19.11 -0.15
C GLN A 65 1.49 17.95 0.39
N ILE A 66 1.38 16.75 -0.20
CA ILE A 66 2.25 15.63 0.12
C ILE A 66 3.55 15.83 -0.66
N VAL A 67 4.57 16.33 0.04
CA VAL A 67 5.86 16.65 -0.57
C VAL A 67 6.94 15.63 -0.16
N PRO A 68 8.08 15.57 -0.85
CA PRO A 68 9.21 14.74 -0.41
C PRO A 68 9.63 15.07 1.02
N VAL A 69 10.13 14.05 1.73
CA VAL A 69 10.65 14.20 3.09
C VAL A 69 11.76 15.26 3.09
N PRO A 70 11.73 16.24 4.01
CA PRO A 70 12.71 17.34 4.05
C PRO A 70 14.10 16.84 4.45
N GLU A 71 15.13 17.69 4.27
CA GLU A 71 16.49 17.38 4.72
C GLU A 71 16.67 17.56 6.23
N GLU A 72 15.89 18.46 6.83
CA GLU A 72 15.91 18.76 8.27
C GLU A 72 14.49 18.76 8.84
N ILE A 73 14.38 18.35 10.10
CA ILE A 73 13.09 18.38 10.82
C ILE A 73 12.70 19.85 11.03
N PRO A 74 11.47 20.26 10.66
CA PRO A 74 10.98 21.59 10.99
C PRO A 74 11.04 21.86 12.49
N ALA A 75 11.59 23.00 12.89
CA ALA A 75 11.86 23.33 14.29
C ALA A 75 10.60 23.41 15.16
N ASP A 76 9.44 23.59 14.53
CA ASP A 76 8.13 23.66 15.17
C ASP A 76 7.36 22.33 15.14
N LEU A 77 7.95 21.25 14.63
CA LEU A 77 7.30 19.93 14.59
C LEU A 77 7.24 19.33 16.00
N GLU A 78 6.04 18.98 16.45
CA GLU A 78 5.81 18.45 17.80
C GLU A 78 5.48 16.95 17.78
N MET A 79 4.86 16.43 16.70
CA MET A 79 4.46 15.03 16.57
C MET A 79 4.64 14.56 15.13
N LEU A 80 5.08 13.31 14.95
CA LEU A 80 5.07 12.60 13.68
C LEU A 80 4.05 11.47 13.76
N ILE A 81 3.10 11.43 12.82
CA ILE A 81 2.14 10.33 12.66
C ILE A 81 2.52 9.54 11.42
N CYS A 82 2.83 8.27 11.61
CA CYS A 82 3.10 7.31 10.54
C CYS A 82 1.83 6.50 10.30
N VAL A 83 1.26 6.60 9.11
CA VAL A 83 0.05 5.89 8.70
C VAL A 83 0.38 4.79 7.72
N ASP A 84 -0.37 3.70 7.73
CA ASP A 84 -0.25 2.58 6.80
C ASP A 84 1.19 2.04 6.68
N THR A 85 1.84 1.82 7.81
CA THR A 85 3.23 1.39 7.83
C THR A 85 3.46 0.37 8.93
N GLY A 86 3.59 -0.90 8.55
CA GLY A 86 3.76 -2.02 9.49
C GLY A 86 5.15 -2.14 10.11
N ASP A 87 6.18 -1.58 9.51
CA ASP A 87 7.57 -1.60 9.99
C ASP A 87 8.26 -0.27 9.72
N TRP A 88 9.05 0.19 10.70
CA TRP A 88 9.85 1.42 10.59
C TRP A 88 10.67 1.51 9.30
N LYS A 89 11.21 0.37 8.84
CA LYS A 89 11.99 0.29 7.59
C LYS A 89 11.17 0.60 6.34
N ARG A 90 9.86 0.48 6.43
CA ARG A 90 8.95 0.80 5.33
C ARG A 90 8.71 2.30 5.14
N LEU A 91 9.17 3.15 6.04
CA LEU A 91 9.10 4.61 5.87
C LEU A 91 10.08 5.15 4.81
N GLY A 92 11.10 4.36 4.43
CA GLY A 92 12.17 4.76 3.53
C GLY A 92 13.41 5.29 4.26
N ASP A 93 14.56 5.25 3.59
CA ASP A 93 15.86 5.48 4.24
C ASP A 93 16.03 6.91 4.77
N ARG A 94 15.51 7.90 4.03
CA ARG A 94 15.58 9.31 4.44
C ARG A 94 14.72 9.57 5.67
N THR A 95 13.48 9.11 5.65
CA THR A 95 12.54 9.25 6.77
C THR A 95 13.07 8.58 8.02
N GLN A 96 13.56 7.34 7.90
CA GLN A 96 14.14 6.60 9.02
C GLN A 96 15.30 7.35 9.66
N LYS A 97 16.24 7.85 8.83
CA LYS A 97 17.42 8.57 9.29
C LYS A 97 17.05 9.90 9.96
N LEU A 98 16.11 10.63 9.35
CA LEU A 98 15.71 11.96 9.82
C LEU A 98 15.01 11.90 11.17
N PHE A 99 14.11 10.91 11.36
CA PHE A 99 13.23 10.81 12.53
C PHE A 99 13.65 9.74 13.55
N ALA A 100 14.87 9.17 13.43
CA ALA A 100 15.34 8.08 14.30
C ALA A 100 15.20 8.38 15.79
N ASP A 101 15.51 9.61 16.22
CA ASP A 101 15.48 10.06 17.60
C ASP A 101 14.32 11.04 17.88
N PHE A 102 13.31 11.10 17.00
CA PHE A 102 12.20 12.03 17.17
C PHE A 102 11.32 11.61 18.37
N PRO A 103 11.03 12.53 19.32
CA PRO A 103 10.52 12.16 20.65
C PRO A 103 9.06 11.72 20.68
N GLN A 104 8.27 12.04 19.64
CA GLN A 104 6.83 11.76 19.63
C GLN A 104 6.36 11.21 18.28
N ILE A 105 6.44 9.89 18.15
CA ILE A 105 6.00 9.14 16.96
C ILE A 105 4.76 8.34 17.30
N VAL A 106 3.72 8.52 16.50
CA VAL A 106 2.46 7.75 16.51
C VAL A 106 2.45 6.83 15.29
N ASN A 107 2.05 5.58 15.47
CA ASN A 107 1.84 4.63 14.38
C ASN A 107 0.36 4.25 14.32
N ILE A 108 -0.30 4.53 13.18
CA ILE A 108 -1.68 4.13 12.88
C ILE A 108 -1.63 3.18 11.69
N ASP A 109 -2.08 1.94 11.88
CA ASP A 109 -1.87 0.90 10.87
C ASP A 109 -2.86 -0.26 11.00
N HIS A 110 -2.98 -1.05 9.92
CA HIS A 110 -3.84 -2.24 9.88
C HIS A 110 -3.07 -3.53 9.55
N HIS A 111 -1.76 -3.48 9.38
CA HIS A 111 -0.98 -4.67 9.05
C HIS A 111 -0.84 -5.63 10.24
N GLY A 112 -1.20 -6.92 10.05
CA GLY A 112 -1.05 -7.97 11.06
C GLY A 112 0.39 -8.24 11.48
N THR A 113 1.36 -7.86 10.64
CA THR A 113 2.81 -7.99 10.88
C THR A 113 3.43 -6.73 11.48
N ASN A 114 2.62 -5.77 11.95
CA ASN A 114 3.10 -4.51 12.50
C ASN A 114 4.05 -4.73 13.69
N THR A 115 5.22 -4.10 13.63
CA THR A 115 6.28 -4.20 14.65
C THR A 115 6.03 -3.32 15.87
N ARG A 116 4.95 -2.54 15.89
CA ARG A 116 4.57 -1.60 16.94
C ARG A 116 5.68 -0.61 17.30
N TYR A 117 6.32 -0.07 16.26
CA TYR A 117 7.31 0.99 16.42
C TYR A 117 6.66 2.34 16.78
N GLY A 118 7.47 3.26 17.31
CA GLY A 118 6.99 4.55 17.79
C GLY A 118 6.55 4.49 19.26
N HIS A 119 5.88 5.54 19.73
CA HIS A 119 5.55 5.73 21.14
C HIS A 119 4.07 5.48 21.44
N VAL A 120 3.20 5.72 20.45
CA VAL A 120 1.75 5.53 20.55
C VAL A 120 1.28 4.73 19.33
N HIS A 121 0.38 3.77 19.59
CA HIS A 121 -0.04 2.82 18.57
C HIS A 121 -1.57 2.76 18.47
N VAL A 122 -2.09 2.87 17.24
CA VAL A 122 -3.45 2.53 16.87
C VAL A 122 -3.36 1.48 15.78
N ILE A 123 -3.26 0.22 16.18
CA ILE A 123 -3.06 -0.90 15.28
C ILE A 123 -4.28 -1.78 15.30
N GLU A 124 -4.94 -1.96 14.14
CA GLU A 124 -6.15 -2.77 13.97
C GLU A 124 -5.95 -3.81 12.87
N PRO A 125 -5.32 -4.95 13.17
CA PRO A 125 -4.75 -5.88 12.19
C PRO A 125 -5.75 -6.56 11.26
N GLU A 126 -7.02 -6.57 11.59
CA GLU A 126 -8.05 -7.28 10.82
C GLU A 126 -8.96 -6.35 10.03
N THR A 127 -8.63 -5.06 10.01
CA THR A 127 -9.41 -4.08 9.26
C THR A 127 -8.99 -4.02 7.80
N ALA A 128 -9.90 -3.54 6.97
CA ALA A 128 -9.74 -3.58 5.52
C ALA A 128 -8.62 -2.68 4.98
N ALA A 129 -8.34 -1.56 5.68
CA ALA A 129 -7.42 -0.51 5.25
C ALA A 129 -7.05 0.40 6.42
N CYS A 130 -5.91 1.06 6.38
CA CYS A 130 -5.55 2.13 7.32
C CYS A 130 -6.52 3.32 7.20
N ALA A 131 -6.94 3.65 5.97
CA ALA A 131 -7.97 4.68 5.73
C ALA A 131 -9.30 4.36 6.43
N TYR A 132 -9.67 3.07 6.57
CA TYR A 132 -10.84 2.66 7.33
C TYR A 132 -10.63 2.87 8.85
N VAL A 133 -9.45 2.56 9.38
CA VAL A 133 -9.08 2.89 10.77
C VAL A 133 -9.21 4.39 11.01
N LEU A 134 -8.67 5.21 10.10
CA LEU A 134 -8.74 6.68 10.19
C LEU A 134 -10.16 7.21 10.07
N PHE A 135 -11.01 6.62 9.22
CA PHE A 135 -12.43 6.95 9.18
C PHE A 135 -13.09 6.78 10.56
N ASN A 136 -12.84 5.65 11.22
CA ASN A 136 -13.38 5.38 12.56
C ASN A 136 -12.81 6.34 13.62
N VAL A 137 -11.51 6.63 13.54
CA VAL A 137 -10.83 7.60 14.41
C VAL A 137 -11.48 8.97 14.29
N LEU A 138 -11.58 9.52 13.09
CA LEU A 138 -12.14 10.84 12.83
C LEU A 138 -13.62 10.92 13.22
N LYS A 139 -14.38 9.87 12.94
CA LYS A 139 -15.78 9.75 13.36
C LYS A 139 -15.93 9.77 14.88
N SER A 140 -15.07 9.06 15.61
CA SER A 140 -15.07 9.04 17.08
C SER A 140 -14.76 10.40 17.69
N TRP A 141 -13.99 11.25 16.97
CA TRP A 141 -13.69 12.62 17.36
C TRP A 141 -14.78 13.63 16.98
N GLY A 142 -15.83 13.19 16.30
CA GLY A 142 -16.90 14.06 15.83
C GLY A 142 -16.49 15.00 14.70
N VAL A 143 -15.42 14.67 13.97
CA VAL A 143 -14.94 15.45 12.83
C VAL A 143 -15.93 15.33 11.68
N GLN A 144 -16.40 16.45 11.16
CA GLN A 144 -17.16 16.49 9.91
C GLN A 144 -16.21 16.29 8.72
N LEU A 145 -16.45 15.24 7.94
CA LEU A 145 -15.62 14.96 6.77
C LEU A 145 -15.97 15.92 5.64
N SER A 146 -14.99 16.71 5.17
CA SER A 146 -15.12 17.43 3.91
C SER A 146 -15.07 16.44 2.74
N LYS A 147 -15.51 16.87 1.55
CA LYS A 147 -15.41 16.04 0.34
C LYS A 147 -13.97 15.60 0.07
N ALA A 148 -12.97 16.48 0.24
CA ALA A 148 -11.57 16.14 0.05
C ALA A 148 -11.08 15.06 0.99
N VAL A 149 -11.43 15.12 2.28
CA VAL A 149 -11.14 14.05 3.25
C VAL A 149 -11.85 12.76 2.88
N ALA A 150 -13.12 12.85 2.48
CA ALA A 150 -13.91 11.68 2.09
C ALA A 150 -13.36 11.01 0.83
N ASP A 151 -12.98 11.76 -0.21
CA ASP A 151 -12.36 11.24 -1.43
C ASP A 151 -11.04 10.50 -1.10
N ALA A 152 -10.19 11.08 -0.26
CA ALA A 152 -8.92 10.49 0.15
C ALA A 152 -9.13 9.15 0.90
N LEU A 153 -10.00 9.14 1.91
CA LEU A 153 -10.30 7.91 2.68
C LEU A 153 -10.99 6.86 1.82
N TYR A 154 -11.88 7.27 0.91
CA TYR A 154 -12.54 6.35 -0.01
C TYR A 154 -11.54 5.67 -0.95
N VAL A 155 -10.58 6.42 -1.50
CA VAL A 155 -9.51 5.86 -2.33
C VAL A 155 -8.71 4.83 -1.54
N GLY A 156 -8.31 5.13 -0.29
CA GLY A 156 -7.59 4.18 0.55
C GLY A 156 -8.37 2.89 0.77
N ILE A 157 -9.62 2.99 1.22
CA ILE A 157 -10.49 1.83 1.45
C ILE A 157 -10.72 1.04 0.15
N SER A 158 -11.00 1.74 -0.95
CA SER A 158 -11.28 1.10 -2.24
C SER A 158 -10.07 0.34 -2.77
N THR A 159 -8.86 0.90 -2.67
CA THR A 159 -7.66 0.24 -3.20
C THR A 159 -7.29 -0.98 -2.39
N ASP A 160 -7.35 -0.94 -1.07
CA ASP A 160 -6.97 -2.06 -0.20
C ASP A 160 -8.03 -3.18 -0.14
N THR A 161 -9.26 -2.87 -0.52
CA THR A 161 -10.32 -3.86 -0.72
C THR A 161 -10.42 -4.38 -2.15
N GLY A 162 -9.51 -3.96 -3.05
CA GLY A 162 -9.56 -4.30 -4.46
C GLY A 162 -10.85 -3.86 -5.13
N SER A 163 -11.27 -2.62 -4.88
CA SER A 163 -12.57 -2.09 -5.28
C SER A 163 -13.74 -2.89 -4.68
N PHE A 164 -13.65 -3.17 -3.38
CA PHE A 164 -14.67 -3.92 -2.60
C PHE A 164 -14.87 -5.37 -3.05
N GLN A 165 -13.85 -6.00 -3.66
CA GLN A 165 -13.92 -7.38 -4.15
C GLN A 165 -13.23 -8.38 -3.22
N TYR A 166 -12.38 -7.95 -2.29
CA TYR A 166 -11.64 -8.84 -1.39
C TYR A 166 -12.45 -9.21 -0.15
N GLY A 167 -12.06 -10.31 0.50
CA GLY A 167 -12.72 -10.81 1.70
C GLY A 167 -12.67 -9.87 2.91
N SER A 168 -11.78 -8.87 2.89
CA SER A 168 -11.74 -7.78 3.87
C SER A 168 -12.90 -6.79 3.75
N THR A 169 -13.73 -6.88 2.71
CA THR A 169 -14.93 -6.05 2.50
C THR A 169 -16.06 -6.55 3.38
N THR A 170 -16.13 -6.05 4.59
CA THR A 170 -17.21 -6.37 5.56
C THR A 170 -18.41 -5.43 5.41
N PRO A 171 -19.57 -5.75 6.02
CA PRO A 171 -20.71 -4.83 6.08
C PRO A 171 -20.34 -3.46 6.65
N GLU A 172 -19.47 -3.41 7.65
CA GLU A 172 -19.02 -2.17 8.29
C GLU A 172 -18.19 -1.32 7.33
N VAL A 173 -17.33 -1.93 6.52
CA VAL A 173 -16.55 -1.26 5.45
C VAL A 173 -17.50 -0.68 4.40
N MET A 174 -18.54 -1.40 4.00
CA MET A 174 -19.54 -0.91 3.06
C MET A 174 -20.37 0.24 3.65
N HIS A 175 -20.67 0.20 4.94
CA HIS A 175 -21.33 1.31 5.64
C HIS A 175 -20.43 2.56 5.64
N ALA A 176 -19.15 2.41 5.96
CA ALA A 176 -18.19 3.52 5.90
C ALA A 176 -18.09 4.11 4.49
N ALA A 177 -18.01 3.27 3.45
CA ALA A 177 -18.05 3.72 2.07
C ALA A 177 -19.35 4.51 1.78
N GLY A 178 -20.51 4.03 2.24
CA GLY A 178 -21.79 4.74 2.11
C GLY A 178 -21.79 6.11 2.79
N GLU A 179 -21.19 6.25 3.98
CA GLU A 179 -21.04 7.53 4.66
C GLU A 179 -20.09 8.47 3.90
N LEU A 180 -19.00 7.96 3.31
CA LEU A 180 -18.09 8.74 2.48
C LEU A 180 -18.79 9.23 1.20
N LEU A 181 -19.64 8.41 0.58
CA LEU A 181 -20.48 8.84 -0.53
C LEU A 181 -21.45 9.95 -0.12
N ALA A 182 -22.05 9.84 1.05
CA ALA A 182 -22.93 10.89 1.59
C ALA A 182 -22.16 12.19 1.87
N ALA A 183 -20.84 12.14 2.14
CA ALA A 183 -19.96 13.29 2.25
C ALA A 183 -19.52 13.87 0.88
N GLY A 184 -19.96 13.27 -0.24
CA GLY A 184 -19.82 13.84 -1.58
C GLY A 184 -18.82 13.16 -2.50
N VAL A 185 -18.35 11.95 -2.18
CA VAL A 185 -17.49 11.17 -3.08
C VAL A 185 -18.22 10.86 -4.38
N ASP A 186 -17.59 11.17 -5.52
CA ASP A 186 -18.02 10.73 -6.84
C ASP A 186 -17.36 9.41 -7.20
N VAL A 187 -18.07 8.31 -6.96
CA VAL A 187 -17.58 6.95 -7.21
C VAL A 187 -17.21 6.74 -8.68
N ALA A 188 -17.97 7.33 -9.61
CA ALA A 188 -17.71 7.14 -11.04
C ALA A 188 -16.39 7.82 -11.44
N ASP A 189 -16.14 9.06 -10.97
CA ASP A 189 -14.89 9.77 -11.24
C ASP A 189 -13.69 9.08 -10.56
N VAL A 190 -13.80 8.69 -9.29
CA VAL A 190 -12.74 7.97 -8.58
C VAL A 190 -12.41 6.67 -9.27
N ASN A 191 -13.40 5.83 -9.58
CA ASN A 191 -13.15 4.53 -10.22
C ASN A 191 -12.53 4.69 -11.61
N ARG A 192 -12.98 5.68 -12.38
CA ARG A 192 -12.38 5.97 -13.69
C ARG A 192 -10.90 6.30 -13.55
N ARG A 193 -10.52 7.21 -12.66
CA ARG A 193 -9.13 7.65 -12.46
C ARG A 193 -8.24 6.57 -11.86
N VAL A 194 -8.73 5.82 -10.90
CA VAL A 194 -7.93 4.81 -10.18
C VAL A 194 -7.81 3.50 -10.95
N TYR A 195 -8.87 3.05 -11.63
CA TYR A 195 -8.93 1.69 -12.18
C TYR A 195 -9.13 1.62 -13.70
N GLN A 196 -9.64 2.65 -14.36
CA GLN A 196 -10.03 2.61 -15.77
C GLN A 196 -9.16 3.48 -16.67
N GLU A 197 -8.29 4.32 -16.09
CA GLU A 197 -7.33 5.13 -16.84
C GLU A 197 -5.92 4.62 -16.54
N ILE A 198 -5.35 3.88 -17.48
CA ILE A 198 -3.97 3.39 -17.39
C ILE A 198 -3.16 3.87 -18.61
N PRO A 199 -1.86 4.17 -18.43
CA PRO A 199 -0.98 4.53 -19.54
C PRO A 199 -0.92 3.44 -20.60
N TYR A 200 -0.70 3.82 -21.86
CA TYR A 200 -0.50 2.85 -22.94
C TYR A 200 0.71 1.94 -22.68
N SER A 201 1.75 2.46 -22.07
CA SER A 201 2.92 1.71 -21.61
C SER A 201 2.54 0.57 -20.65
N SER A 202 1.60 0.79 -19.73
CA SER A 202 1.09 -0.27 -18.86
C SER A 202 0.36 -1.37 -19.64
N LEU A 203 -0.39 -1.02 -20.71
CA LEU A 203 -1.00 -2.03 -21.61
C LEU A 203 0.06 -2.82 -22.38
N LEU A 204 1.16 -2.18 -22.79
CA LEU A 204 2.29 -2.89 -23.40
C LEU A 204 2.89 -3.92 -22.43
N MET A 205 3.03 -3.58 -21.16
CA MET A 205 3.51 -4.50 -20.13
C MET A 205 2.54 -5.65 -19.87
N GLN A 206 1.24 -5.38 -19.81
CA GLN A 206 0.24 -6.45 -19.70
C GLN A 206 0.31 -7.41 -20.87
N ARG A 207 0.43 -6.90 -22.10
CA ARG A 207 0.63 -7.73 -23.29
C ARG A 207 1.90 -8.57 -23.20
N GLU A 208 2.99 -8.00 -22.71
CA GLU A 208 4.25 -8.72 -22.50
C GLU A 208 4.06 -9.90 -21.55
N VAL A 209 3.43 -9.64 -20.41
CA VAL A 209 3.11 -10.68 -19.40
C VAL A 209 2.24 -11.77 -20.00
N LEU A 210 1.15 -11.43 -20.68
CA LEU A 210 0.23 -12.40 -21.28
C LEU A 210 0.90 -13.27 -22.37
N ASN A 211 1.85 -12.71 -23.13
CA ASN A 211 2.56 -13.45 -24.16
C ASN A 211 3.63 -14.42 -23.61
N HIS A 212 4.15 -14.16 -22.41
CA HIS A 212 5.32 -14.89 -21.89
C HIS A 212 5.09 -15.51 -20.50
N MET A 213 3.89 -15.38 -19.94
CA MET A 213 3.59 -16.04 -18.67
C MET A 213 3.63 -17.57 -18.84
N VAL A 214 4.09 -18.22 -17.77
CA VAL A 214 4.13 -19.67 -17.66
C VAL A 214 3.05 -20.13 -16.70
N VAL A 215 2.33 -21.19 -17.08
CA VAL A 215 1.30 -21.82 -16.24
C VAL A 215 1.73 -23.26 -15.96
N GLU A 216 1.76 -23.64 -14.70
CA GLU A 216 2.22 -24.95 -14.22
C GLU A 216 1.35 -25.47 -13.06
N CYS A 217 1.71 -26.60 -12.49
CA CYS A 217 0.95 -27.25 -11.42
C CYS A 217 -0.54 -27.45 -11.79
N GLU A 218 -0.81 -28.02 -12.97
CA GLU A 218 -2.17 -28.27 -13.47
C GLU A 218 -3.03 -26.99 -13.54
N GLY A 219 -2.40 -25.83 -13.77
CA GLY A 219 -3.09 -24.54 -13.87
C GLY A 219 -3.18 -23.77 -12.56
N MET A 220 -2.68 -24.30 -11.45
CA MET A 220 -2.77 -23.66 -10.13
C MET A 220 -1.71 -22.58 -9.89
N LEU A 221 -0.58 -22.64 -10.58
CA LEU A 221 0.51 -21.66 -10.49
C LEU A 221 0.73 -20.97 -11.82
N ALA A 222 0.73 -19.65 -11.82
CA ALA A 222 1.09 -18.88 -12.99
C ALA A 222 2.14 -17.82 -12.62
N HIS A 223 3.13 -17.64 -13.49
CA HIS A 223 4.19 -16.68 -13.25
C HIS A 223 4.75 -16.07 -14.53
N TYR A 224 5.40 -14.91 -14.38
CA TYR A 224 6.19 -14.28 -15.44
C TYR A 224 7.52 -13.81 -14.85
N SER A 225 8.59 -13.91 -15.66
CA SER A 225 9.91 -13.41 -15.31
C SER A 225 10.33 -12.31 -16.26
N MET A 226 10.56 -11.11 -15.71
CA MET A 226 11.01 -9.95 -16.45
C MET A 226 12.53 -9.83 -16.32
N PRO A 227 13.29 -10.10 -17.41
CA PRO A 227 14.75 -10.00 -17.38
C PRO A 227 15.20 -8.54 -17.35
N ALA A 228 16.45 -8.33 -16.97
CA ALA A 228 17.13 -7.04 -17.08
C ALA A 228 17.01 -6.47 -18.51
N GLY A 229 16.90 -5.14 -18.62
CA GLY A 229 16.79 -4.44 -19.91
C GLY A 229 15.40 -4.49 -20.56
N ARG A 230 14.52 -5.43 -20.18
CA ARG A 230 13.23 -5.60 -20.87
C ARG A 230 12.32 -4.39 -20.77
N LYS A 231 12.33 -3.68 -19.63
CA LYS A 231 11.60 -2.42 -19.48
C LYS A 231 12.07 -1.34 -20.46
N ALA A 232 13.38 -1.20 -20.58
CA ALA A 232 13.98 -0.23 -21.51
C ALA A 232 13.64 -0.55 -22.97
N GLU A 233 13.69 -1.83 -23.36
CA GLU A 233 13.30 -2.29 -24.72
C GLU A 233 11.83 -1.95 -25.05
N LEU A 234 10.94 -2.04 -24.05
CA LEU A 234 9.52 -1.74 -24.21
C LEU A 234 9.20 -0.24 -24.03
N GLY A 235 10.18 0.58 -23.62
CA GLY A 235 9.97 2.00 -23.34
C GLY A 235 9.04 2.25 -22.16
N VAL A 236 9.06 1.38 -21.14
CA VAL A 236 8.17 1.43 -19.98
C VAL A 236 8.92 1.79 -18.69
N GLY A 237 8.23 2.46 -17.75
CA GLY A 237 8.78 2.88 -16.47
C GLY A 237 8.48 1.93 -15.32
N LEU A 238 8.93 2.30 -14.13
CA LEU A 238 8.66 1.53 -12.90
C LEU A 238 7.18 1.49 -12.53
N GLU A 239 6.44 2.55 -12.81
CA GLU A 239 5.00 2.62 -12.56
C GLU A 239 4.20 1.61 -13.39
N ASP A 240 4.67 1.34 -14.64
CA ASP A 240 4.02 0.40 -15.54
C ASP A 240 4.14 -1.07 -15.10
N THR A 241 5.01 -1.36 -14.12
CA THR A 241 5.19 -2.70 -13.56
C THR A 241 4.39 -2.94 -12.28
N LYS A 242 3.68 -1.92 -11.80
CA LYS A 242 2.75 -2.09 -10.68
C LYS A 242 1.57 -2.96 -11.11
N ASP A 243 1.08 -3.74 -10.19
CA ASP A 243 -0.11 -4.57 -10.33
C ASP A 243 -0.07 -5.63 -11.47
N LEU A 244 1.10 -5.82 -12.14
CA LEU A 244 1.24 -6.83 -13.20
C LEU A 244 0.93 -8.25 -12.70
N VAL A 245 1.15 -8.53 -11.44
CA VAL A 245 0.84 -9.83 -10.85
C VAL A 245 -0.67 -10.11 -10.86
N ASP A 246 -1.49 -9.08 -10.84
CA ASP A 246 -2.95 -9.20 -10.91
C ASP A 246 -3.43 -9.61 -12.31
N VAL A 247 -2.68 -9.24 -13.37
CA VAL A 247 -2.93 -9.72 -14.73
C VAL A 247 -2.82 -11.25 -14.82
N VAL A 248 -1.85 -11.81 -14.09
CA VAL A 248 -1.63 -13.27 -14.04
C VAL A 248 -2.62 -13.93 -13.08
N ARG A 249 -2.90 -13.28 -11.96
CA ARG A 249 -3.79 -13.80 -10.92
C ARG A 249 -5.22 -14.04 -11.38
N VAL A 250 -5.75 -13.24 -12.34
CA VAL A 250 -7.15 -13.38 -12.79
C VAL A 250 -7.41 -14.63 -13.60
N LEU A 251 -6.37 -15.34 -14.09
CA LEU A 251 -6.55 -16.58 -14.84
C LEU A 251 -7.34 -17.60 -14.01
N GLN A 252 -8.35 -18.21 -14.66
CA GLN A 252 -9.16 -19.25 -14.02
C GLN A 252 -8.29 -20.45 -13.63
N GLY A 253 -8.51 -21.01 -12.44
CA GLY A 253 -7.74 -22.14 -11.91
C GLY A 253 -6.48 -21.73 -11.15
N VAL A 254 -5.89 -20.55 -11.42
CA VAL A 254 -4.70 -20.09 -10.71
C VAL A 254 -5.04 -19.83 -9.25
N ARG A 255 -4.29 -20.47 -8.35
CA ARG A 255 -4.31 -20.27 -6.89
C ARG A 255 -3.22 -19.30 -6.47
N VAL A 256 -2.02 -19.40 -7.07
CA VAL A 256 -0.88 -18.51 -6.79
C VAL A 256 -0.36 -17.90 -8.09
N ALA A 257 -0.13 -16.59 -8.06
CA ALA A 257 0.49 -15.82 -9.15
C ALA A 257 1.78 -15.15 -8.67
N VAL A 258 2.82 -15.12 -9.51
CA VAL A 258 4.10 -14.50 -9.20
C VAL A 258 4.64 -13.72 -10.39
N ILE A 259 5.12 -12.51 -10.14
CA ILE A 259 5.98 -11.77 -11.07
C ILE A 259 7.38 -11.67 -10.47
N PHE A 260 8.37 -12.10 -11.23
CA PHE A 260 9.79 -11.92 -10.94
C PHE A 260 10.33 -10.78 -11.80
N GLU A 261 11.06 -9.86 -11.20
CA GLU A 261 11.64 -8.71 -11.90
C GLU A 261 13.09 -8.52 -11.50
N ASP A 262 13.97 -8.52 -12.49
CA ASP A 262 15.38 -8.12 -12.30
C ASP A 262 15.45 -6.60 -12.17
N LEU A 263 15.96 -6.11 -11.04
CA LEU A 263 16.07 -4.67 -10.74
C LEU A 263 17.35 -4.04 -11.29
N GLU A 264 18.21 -4.81 -11.97
CA GLU A 264 19.48 -4.35 -12.56
C GLU A 264 20.51 -3.84 -11.52
N ASP A 265 20.23 -4.03 -10.24
CA ASP A 265 21.11 -3.70 -9.10
C ASP A 265 21.62 -4.94 -8.37
N GLY A 266 21.52 -6.12 -9.02
CA GLY A 266 21.86 -7.42 -8.45
C GLY A 266 20.80 -8.01 -7.53
N ARG A 267 19.60 -7.44 -7.51
CA ARG A 267 18.46 -7.91 -6.73
C ARG A 267 17.27 -8.24 -7.63
N ILE A 268 16.55 -9.26 -7.23
CA ILE A 268 15.29 -9.68 -7.87
C ILE A 268 14.13 -9.30 -6.94
N ARG A 269 13.19 -8.53 -7.48
CA ARG A 269 11.90 -8.25 -6.86
C ARG A 269 10.90 -9.30 -7.26
N MET A 270 10.11 -9.75 -6.30
CA MET A 270 9.04 -10.71 -6.55
C MET A 270 7.75 -10.18 -5.92
N SER A 271 6.69 -10.21 -6.70
CA SER A 271 5.34 -9.86 -6.25
C SER A 271 4.49 -11.13 -6.29
N LEU A 272 3.96 -11.53 -5.15
CA LEU A 272 3.18 -12.75 -4.98
C LEU A 272 1.74 -12.40 -4.64
N ARG A 273 0.81 -13.14 -5.24
CA ARG A 273 -0.63 -13.09 -4.91
C ARG A 273 -1.17 -14.49 -4.74
N SER A 274 -2.03 -14.68 -3.74
CA SER A 274 -2.85 -15.89 -3.61
C SER A 274 -4.33 -15.55 -3.81
N LYS A 275 -5.07 -16.47 -4.43
CA LYS A 275 -6.55 -16.48 -4.42
C LYS A 275 -7.11 -17.49 -3.44
N ASP A 276 -6.23 -18.25 -2.80
CA ASP A 276 -6.58 -19.37 -1.96
C ASP A 276 -6.16 -19.10 -0.50
N PRO A 277 -7.10 -18.99 0.44
CA PRO A 277 -6.79 -18.77 1.85
C PRO A 277 -5.93 -19.86 2.49
N SER A 278 -5.90 -21.08 1.91
CA SER A 278 -5.06 -22.18 2.40
C SER A 278 -3.58 -21.98 2.06
N VAL A 279 -3.25 -21.14 1.05
CA VAL A 279 -1.88 -20.87 0.61
C VAL A 279 -1.47 -19.43 0.98
N SER A 280 -0.79 -19.28 2.09
CA SER A 280 -0.28 -17.98 2.55
C SER A 280 1.00 -17.58 1.82
N VAL A 281 0.90 -16.62 0.88
CA VAL A 281 2.09 -16.06 0.23
C VAL A 281 2.96 -15.24 1.19
N ALA A 282 2.43 -14.77 2.33
CA ALA A 282 3.24 -14.15 3.39
C ALA A 282 4.16 -15.17 4.07
N ALA A 283 3.65 -16.37 4.36
CA ALA A 283 4.44 -17.44 4.93
C ALA A 283 5.56 -17.92 3.98
N ILE A 284 5.26 -17.97 2.67
CA ILE A 284 6.27 -18.24 1.64
C ILE A 284 7.30 -17.11 1.58
N ALA A 285 6.86 -15.86 1.51
CA ALA A 285 7.75 -14.69 1.43
C ALA A 285 8.70 -14.59 2.63
N ALA A 286 8.22 -14.88 3.84
CA ALA A 286 9.01 -14.85 5.06
C ALA A 286 10.23 -15.82 5.03
N GLN A 287 10.13 -16.95 4.32
CA GLN A 287 11.26 -17.89 4.14
C GLN A 287 12.44 -17.27 3.39
N PHE A 288 12.19 -16.19 2.66
CA PHE A 288 13.15 -15.47 1.82
C PHE A 288 13.41 -14.03 2.29
N GLY A 289 13.03 -13.70 3.53
CA GLY A 289 13.20 -12.36 4.08
C GLY A 289 12.22 -11.31 3.55
N GLY A 290 11.14 -11.76 2.91
CA GLY A 290 10.04 -10.92 2.45
C GLY A 290 8.89 -10.84 3.46
N GLY A 291 7.76 -10.26 3.07
CA GLY A 291 6.59 -10.12 3.92
C GLY A 291 5.40 -9.49 3.18
N GLY A 292 4.33 -9.27 3.92
CA GLY A 292 3.07 -8.73 3.44
C GLY A 292 1.87 -9.43 4.08
N HIS A 293 0.74 -9.40 3.39
CA HIS A 293 -0.49 -10.08 3.78
C HIS A 293 -0.53 -11.53 3.28
N ALA A 294 -1.37 -12.37 3.90
CA ALA A 294 -1.53 -13.77 3.49
C ALA A 294 -1.82 -13.93 1.99
N MET A 295 -2.59 -13.01 1.40
CA MET A 295 -2.99 -13.04 -0.01
C MET A 295 -2.13 -12.18 -0.93
N ALA A 296 -1.25 -11.31 -0.39
CA ALA A 296 -0.42 -10.38 -1.17
C ALA A 296 0.91 -10.10 -0.45
N SER A 297 2.02 -10.51 -1.04
CA SER A 297 3.35 -10.38 -0.42
C SER A 297 4.42 -10.02 -1.43
N GLY A 298 5.55 -9.55 -0.93
CA GLY A 298 6.71 -9.19 -1.70
C GLY A 298 8.00 -9.77 -1.15
N ILE A 299 8.93 -10.09 -2.05
CA ILE A 299 10.29 -10.54 -1.71
C ILE A 299 11.29 -9.67 -2.48
N ARG A 300 12.45 -9.41 -1.86
CA ARG A 300 13.64 -8.91 -2.55
C ARG A 300 14.83 -9.78 -2.18
N MET A 301 15.44 -10.42 -3.17
CA MET A 301 16.60 -11.29 -3.00
C MET A 301 17.75 -10.80 -3.85
N ALA A 302 18.97 -10.88 -3.33
CA ALA A 302 20.19 -10.80 -4.12
C ALA A 302 20.40 -12.12 -4.89
N GLY A 303 20.83 -12.05 -6.13
CA GLY A 303 21.13 -13.22 -6.96
C GLY A 303 20.74 -13.06 -8.42
N GLN A 304 20.89 -14.18 -9.17
CA GLN A 304 20.46 -14.26 -10.56
C GLN A 304 18.97 -14.58 -10.65
N LEU A 305 18.30 -14.07 -11.68
CA LEU A 305 16.86 -14.22 -11.87
C LEU A 305 16.40 -15.69 -11.82
N GLU A 306 17.09 -16.54 -12.57
CA GLU A 306 16.78 -17.97 -12.66
C GLU A 306 16.87 -18.68 -11.32
N ASP A 307 17.96 -18.45 -10.57
CA ASP A 307 18.19 -19.10 -9.26
C ASP A 307 17.16 -18.66 -8.23
N CYS A 308 16.90 -17.34 -8.19
CA CYS A 308 15.90 -16.77 -7.29
C CYS A 308 14.50 -17.27 -7.62
N ARG A 309 14.14 -17.32 -8.91
CA ARG A 309 12.87 -17.83 -9.42
C ARG A 309 12.66 -19.28 -8.97
N GLU A 310 13.59 -20.17 -9.29
CA GLU A 310 13.42 -21.60 -8.99
C GLU A 310 13.30 -21.87 -7.48
N ARG A 311 14.03 -21.14 -6.65
CA ARG A 311 13.92 -21.27 -5.20
C ARG A 311 12.52 -20.95 -4.70
N VAL A 312 11.94 -19.86 -5.17
CA VAL A 312 10.59 -19.42 -4.74
C VAL A 312 9.51 -20.30 -5.36
N LEU A 313 9.62 -20.66 -6.66
CA LEU A 313 8.68 -21.58 -7.30
C LEU A 313 8.67 -22.96 -6.61
N ASN A 314 9.83 -23.47 -6.19
CA ASN A 314 9.88 -24.74 -5.45
C ASN A 314 9.18 -24.67 -4.09
N ALA A 315 9.27 -23.56 -3.38
CA ALA A 315 8.50 -23.36 -2.15
C ALA A 315 6.99 -23.34 -2.42
N ILE A 316 6.56 -22.65 -3.49
CA ILE A 316 5.14 -22.59 -3.89
C ILE A 316 4.63 -23.97 -4.34
N ARG A 317 5.39 -24.68 -5.19
CA ARG A 317 5.03 -26.02 -5.68
C ARG A 317 4.83 -27.00 -4.51
N LYS A 318 5.68 -26.89 -3.48
CA LYS A 318 5.57 -27.70 -2.26
C LYS A 318 4.25 -27.43 -1.53
N GLU A 319 3.89 -26.18 -1.34
CA GLU A 319 2.62 -25.81 -0.69
C GLU A 319 1.41 -26.32 -1.50
N LEU A 320 1.46 -26.18 -2.84
CA LEU A 320 0.39 -26.63 -3.73
C LEU A 320 0.27 -28.17 -3.83
N SER A 321 1.32 -28.91 -3.49
CA SER A 321 1.34 -30.39 -3.55
C SER A 321 0.92 -31.07 -2.24
N HIS A 322 0.71 -30.36 -1.16
CA HIS A 322 0.33 -30.89 0.15
C HIS A 322 -1.18 -31.13 0.31
N GLU A 323 -1.96 -30.96 -0.75
CA GLU A 323 -3.37 -31.34 -0.86
C GLU A 323 -3.54 -32.60 -1.75
#